data_ef197c82d0f170285a7229665d9f5689
#
_entry.id   ef197c82d0f170285a7229665d9f5689
#
_cell.length_a   1.000
_cell.length_b   1.000
_cell.length_c   1.000
_cell.angle_alpha   90.00
_cell.angle_beta   90.00
_cell.angle_gamma   90.00
#
_symmetry.space_group_name_H-M   'P 1'
#
loop_
_entity.id
_entity.type
_entity.pdbx_description
1 polymer ?
#
loop_
_entity_poly.entity_id
_entity_poly.type
_entity_poly.pdbx_seq_one_letter_code
_entity_poly.pdbx_strand_id
1 'polypeptide(L)'
;MPCYKSNKLDAKKIKEGTVFMNQKKLLKYILIAMISGILVGWAFHSTLTTAQTTEIAAYFKIVTDVFLRLIKMIVAPLVFATIVSGLISMGKSSSLGSITLKAMSWFIGASFISLLLGMGLANLFQPGSGMNLSIPKEAVDVGVSATSLSLQTFITHIFPRSFAEAMANNEILQILVFSIFFGSALAYVQHHSEATVIGRIIDELCKVMFRITDYVRTFAPIAVFAAIASAITIQGPKLILDYSIFIGQFYVGLLILWTILISFGYIFLKKDVFRLMRVVREPTMLAFATASSESAYPKTMEALDKFGVPKRITSFVLPLGYSFNLDGSMMYMAFAVLFIAQAYNIDLSFAQQALILLTLMITSKGIAGVSRASIVVIASTLAMFKLPEAGILLILAVDQFLDMGRTATNVIGNSIATAVIARTEGNKHDLPEEEGVVVDTIVPVSRLADNS
;
A
#
# COMPACT_ATOMS: atom_id res chain seq x y z
N MET A 1 -1.86 -27.43 5.42
CA MET A 1 -0.41 -27.29 5.21
C MET A 1 -0.03 -27.74 3.81
N PRO A 2 -0.08 -26.94 2.77
CA PRO A 2 0.65 -27.34 1.55
C PRO A 2 1.67 -26.31 1.05
N CYS A 3 1.53 -25.02 1.25
CA CYS A 3 2.49 -24.08 0.65
C CYS A 3 3.86 -23.96 1.36
N TYR A 4 4.12 -24.59 2.51
CA TYR A 4 5.38 -24.36 3.25
C TYR A 4 5.94 -25.56 4.01
N LYS A 5 5.80 -26.79 3.52
CA LYS A 5 6.73 -27.85 3.93
C LYS A 5 7.85 -27.97 2.89
N SER A 6 8.72 -26.98 2.83
CA SER A 6 10.05 -27.13 2.26
C SER A 6 10.88 -27.98 3.22
N ASN A 7 11.29 -29.15 2.78
CA ASN A 7 12.28 -29.99 3.46
C ASN A 7 13.52 -29.13 3.78
N LYS A 8 13.99 -29.16 5.03
CA LYS A 8 15.21 -28.46 5.47
C LYS A 8 16.46 -28.78 4.61
N LEU A 9 16.42 -29.88 3.86
CA LEU A 9 17.48 -30.31 2.92
C LEU A 9 17.46 -29.51 1.61
N ASP A 10 16.27 -29.11 1.10
CA ASP A 10 16.16 -28.29 -0.12
C ASP A 10 16.50 -26.82 0.13
N ALA A 11 16.24 -26.32 1.33
CA ALA A 11 16.59 -24.94 1.70
C ALA A 11 18.12 -24.70 1.73
N LYS A 12 18.93 -25.75 1.95
CA LYS A 12 20.39 -25.65 1.95
C LYS A 12 20.98 -25.68 0.53
N LYS A 13 20.39 -26.48 -0.38
CA LYS A 13 20.81 -26.56 -1.79
C LYS A 13 20.38 -25.36 -2.63
N ILE A 14 19.24 -24.71 -2.29
CA ILE A 14 18.76 -23.48 -2.97
C ILE A 14 19.59 -22.25 -2.56
N LYS A 15 20.28 -22.28 -1.41
CA LYS A 15 21.16 -21.18 -0.94
C LYS A 15 22.44 -21.01 -1.76
N GLU A 16 22.87 -22.01 -2.49
CA GLU A 16 24.17 -22.00 -3.18
C GLU A 16 24.15 -21.53 -4.63
N GLY A 17 22.97 -21.26 -5.21
CA GLY A 17 22.86 -20.97 -6.65
C GLY A 17 22.27 -19.61 -7.06
N THR A 18 21.82 -18.75 -6.15
CA THR A 18 21.22 -17.46 -6.54
C THR A 18 21.60 -16.36 -5.57
N VAL A 19 22.21 -15.29 -6.11
CA VAL A 19 22.58 -14.06 -5.41
C VAL A 19 21.32 -13.33 -4.95
N PHE A 20 20.71 -13.79 -3.84
CA PHE A 20 19.65 -13.00 -3.19
C PHE A 20 20.29 -11.91 -2.35
N MET A 21 19.92 -10.69 -2.66
CA MET A 21 20.31 -9.55 -1.84
C MET A 21 19.68 -9.69 -0.44
N ASN A 22 20.52 -9.82 0.59
CA ASN A 22 20.07 -9.88 1.99
C ASN A 22 19.16 -8.67 2.27
N GLN A 23 18.05 -8.87 3.00
CA GLN A 23 17.05 -7.83 3.31
C GLN A 23 17.68 -6.55 3.89
N LYS A 24 18.70 -6.69 4.78
CA LYS A 24 19.45 -5.55 5.31
C LYS A 24 20.24 -4.79 4.24
N LYS A 25 20.77 -5.50 3.23
CA LYS A 25 21.47 -4.87 2.10
C LYS A 25 20.50 -4.13 1.20
N LEU A 26 19.33 -4.70 0.90
CA LEU A 26 18.33 -4.04 0.07
C LEU A 26 17.88 -2.71 0.65
N LEU A 27 17.55 -2.69 1.96
CA LEU A 27 17.20 -1.46 2.66
C LEU A 27 18.29 -0.38 2.56
N LYS A 28 19.55 -0.78 2.79
CA LYS A 28 20.70 0.13 2.66
C LYS A 28 20.81 0.70 1.23
N TYR A 29 20.63 -0.14 0.20
CA TYR A 29 20.67 0.33 -1.19
C TYR A 29 19.49 1.26 -1.54
N ILE A 30 18.30 1.02 -1.00
CA ILE A 30 17.16 1.93 -1.18
C ILE A 30 17.47 3.30 -0.57
N LEU A 31 18.00 3.37 0.66
CA LEU A 31 18.35 4.63 1.30
C LEU A 31 19.46 5.39 0.54
N ILE A 32 20.49 4.67 0.08
CA ILE A 32 21.55 5.27 -0.76
C ILE A 32 20.95 5.80 -2.06
N ALA A 33 20.07 5.04 -2.70
CA ALA A 33 19.38 5.43 -3.94
C ALA A 33 18.53 6.70 -3.74
N MET A 34 17.83 6.82 -2.61
CA MET A 34 17.07 8.04 -2.28
C MET A 34 17.99 9.26 -2.17
N ILE A 35 19.05 9.18 -1.37
CA ILE A 35 19.98 10.30 -1.18
C ILE A 35 20.67 10.67 -2.48
N SER A 36 21.19 9.70 -3.23
CA SER A 36 21.83 9.96 -4.53
C SER A 36 20.86 10.51 -5.57
N GLY A 37 19.60 10.07 -5.56
CA GLY A 37 18.54 10.60 -6.41
C GLY A 37 18.26 12.08 -6.14
N ILE A 38 18.22 12.49 -4.88
CA ILE A 38 18.07 13.91 -4.49
C ILE A 38 19.27 14.72 -4.98
N LEU A 39 20.50 14.26 -4.75
CA LEU A 39 21.71 14.97 -5.14
C LEU A 39 21.83 15.13 -6.66
N VAL A 40 21.59 14.07 -7.41
CA VAL A 40 21.63 14.07 -8.89
C VAL A 40 20.52 14.95 -9.46
N GLY A 41 19.29 14.80 -8.94
CA GLY A 41 18.16 15.63 -9.38
C GLY A 41 18.40 17.13 -9.13
N TRP A 42 18.98 17.47 -7.96
CA TRP A 42 19.35 18.84 -7.65
C TRP A 42 20.46 19.37 -8.58
N ALA A 43 21.50 18.57 -8.82
CA ALA A 43 22.57 18.95 -9.74
C ALA A 43 22.02 19.25 -11.15
N PHE A 44 21.16 18.38 -11.68
CA PHE A 44 20.54 18.62 -12.99
C PHE A 44 19.62 19.83 -13.00
N HIS A 45 18.80 20.01 -11.96
CA HIS A 45 17.93 21.17 -11.86
C HIS A 45 18.72 22.48 -11.84
N SER A 46 19.87 22.53 -11.18
CA SER A 46 20.70 23.74 -11.03
C SER A 46 21.60 24.05 -12.24
N THR A 47 21.94 23.04 -13.05
CA THR A 47 22.90 23.19 -14.15
C THR A 47 22.26 23.20 -15.54
N LEU A 48 21.04 22.71 -15.70
CA LEU A 48 20.40 22.51 -16.99
C LEU A 48 19.27 23.51 -17.23
N THR A 49 18.96 23.74 -18.49
CA THR A 49 17.79 24.53 -18.89
C THR A 49 16.48 23.76 -18.67
N THR A 50 15.35 24.45 -18.59
CA THR A 50 14.04 23.83 -18.40
C THR A 50 13.71 22.77 -19.46
N ALA A 51 14.10 22.98 -20.71
CA ALA A 51 13.92 22.00 -21.78
C ALA A 51 14.73 20.72 -21.52
N GLN A 52 16.01 20.87 -21.13
CA GLN A 52 16.91 19.75 -20.83
C GLN A 52 16.50 19.01 -19.56
N THR A 53 16.00 19.72 -18.53
CA THR A 53 15.50 19.05 -17.31
C THR A 53 14.30 18.17 -17.60
N THR A 54 13.39 18.63 -18.48
CA THR A 54 12.23 17.84 -18.90
C THR A 54 12.66 16.59 -19.68
N GLU A 55 13.62 16.73 -20.59
CA GLU A 55 14.15 15.61 -21.37
C GLU A 55 14.85 14.57 -20.48
N ILE A 56 15.73 15.00 -19.58
CA ILE A 56 16.43 14.09 -18.65
C ILE A 56 15.46 13.41 -17.69
N ALA A 57 14.48 14.14 -17.17
CA ALA A 57 13.46 13.58 -16.30
C ALA A 57 12.63 12.50 -17.03
N ALA A 58 12.41 12.65 -18.33
CA ALA A 58 11.74 11.63 -19.14
C ALA A 58 12.55 10.32 -19.21
N TYR A 59 13.87 10.37 -19.31
CA TYR A 59 14.71 9.18 -19.24
C TYR A 59 14.62 8.48 -17.88
N PHE A 60 14.69 9.21 -16.77
CA PHE A 60 14.47 8.63 -15.45
C PHE A 60 13.07 8.02 -15.31
N LYS A 61 12.06 8.68 -15.88
CA LYS A 61 10.68 8.19 -15.84
C LYS A 61 10.55 6.83 -16.55
N ILE A 62 11.29 6.59 -17.64
CA ILE A 62 11.28 5.27 -18.30
C ILE A 62 11.66 4.15 -17.32
N VAL A 63 12.72 4.36 -16.53
CA VAL A 63 13.17 3.36 -15.52
C VAL A 63 12.09 3.10 -14.46
N THR A 64 11.46 4.19 -13.99
CA THR A 64 10.38 4.09 -13.01
C THR A 64 9.16 3.39 -13.59
N ASP A 65 8.76 3.74 -14.82
CA ASP A 65 7.61 3.15 -15.50
C ASP A 65 7.82 1.65 -15.78
N VAL A 66 9.04 1.25 -16.19
CA VAL A 66 9.39 -0.18 -16.36
C VAL A 66 9.25 -0.93 -15.04
N PHE A 67 9.79 -0.38 -13.94
CA PHE A 67 9.67 -1.02 -12.63
C PHE A 67 8.21 -1.14 -12.17
N LEU A 68 7.41 -0.09 -12.33
CA LEU A 68 5.98 -0.12 -12.01
C LEU A 68 5.21 -1.15 -12.87
N ARG A 69 5.57 -1.29 -14.15
CA ARG A 69 5.00 -2.34 -15.03
C ARG A 69 5.37 -3.75 -14.55
N LEU A 70 6.62 -3.96 -14.11
CA LEU A 70 7.05 -5.23 -13.55
C LEU A 70 6.28 -5.57 -12.28
N ILE A 71 6.01 -4.59 -11.41
CA ILE A 71 5.16 -4.78 -10.22
C ILE A 71 3.72 -5.12 -10.63
N LYS A 72 3.11 -4.32 -11.51
CA LYS A 72 1.72 -4.53 -11.97
C LYS A 72 1.52 -5.90 -12.60
N MET A 73 2.51 -6.40 -13.34
CA MET A 73 2.48 -7.73 -13.93
C MET A 73 2.30 -8.85 -12.89
N ILE A 74 2.79 -8.64 -11.67
CA ILE A 74 2.75 -9.66 -10.61
C ILE A 74 1.44 -9.61 -9.81
N VAL A 75 0.88 -8.41 -9.61
CA VAL A 75 -0.17 -8.17 -8.62
C VAL A 75 -1.43 -8.99 -8.92
N ALA A 76 -1.96 -8.90 -10.13
CA ALA A 76 -3.19 -9.57 -10.53
C ALA A 76 -3.13 -11.10 -10.33
N PRO A 77 -2.15 -11.84 -10.90
CA PRO A 77 -2.06 -13.29 -10.73
C PRO A 77 -1.72 -13.69 -9.28
N LEU A 78 -0.94 -12.88 -8.55
CA LEU A 78 -0.63 -13.15 -7.14
C LEU A 78 -1.88 -13.03 -6.26
N VAL A 79 -2.66 -11.96 -6.43
CA VAL A 79 -3.91 -11.75 -5.69
C VAL A 79 -4.88 -12.89 -5.95
N PHE A 80 -5.10 -13.25 -7.22
CA PHE A 80 -5.95 -14.39 -7.58
C PHE A 80 -5.48 -15.68 -6.90
N ALA A 81 -4.22 -16.06 -7.10
CA ALA A 81 -3.69 -17.31 -6.59
C ALA A 81 -3.73 -17.38 -5.06
N THR A 82 -3.38 -16.28 -4.35
CA THR A 82 -3.35 -16.26 -2.89
C THR A 82 -4.75 -16.32 -2.27
N ILE A 83 -5.73 -15.61 -2.85
CA ILE A 83 -7.12 -15.63 -2.38
C ILE A 83 -7.71 -17.02 -2.57
N VAL A 84 -7.60 -17.59 -3.77
CA VAL A 84 -8.15 -18.91 -4.08
C VAL A 84 -7.51 -19.99 -3.20
N SER A 85 -6.17 -19.99 -3.05
CA SER A 85 -5.46 -20.91 -2.15
C SER A 85 -5.91 -20.74 -0.69
N GLY A 86 -6.10 -19.49 -0.25
CA GLY A 86 -6.62 -19.16 1.08
C GLY A 86 -8.02 -19.76 1.31
N LEU A 87 -8.94 -19.57 0.36
CA LEU A 87 -10.31 -20.09 0.45
C LEU A 87 -10.38 -21.62 0.47
N ILE A 88 -9.60 -22.28 -0.37
CA ILE A 88 -9.50 -23.75 -0.39
C ILE A 88 -9.00 -24.26 0.96
N SER A 89 -8.01 -23.61 1.56
CA SER A 89 -7.43 -24.02 2.84
C SER A 89 -8.36 -23.81 4.04
N MET A 90 -9.39 -22.96 3.91
CA MET A 90 -10.38 -22.70 4.98
C MET A 90 -11.38 -23.84 5.19
N GLY A 91 -11.61 -24.69 4.18
CA GLY A 91 -12.54 -25.80 4.26
C GLY A 91 -13.98 -25.34 4.56
N LYS A 92 -14.77 -26.15 5.29
CA LYS A 92 -16.17 -25.94 5.68
C LYS A 92 -16.43 -24.78 6.65
N SER A 93 -15.51 -23.84 6.87
CA SER A 93 -15.64 -22.86 7.94
C SER A 93 -16.73 -21.81 7.63
N SER A 94 -17.72 -21.71 8.49
CA SER A 94 -18.70 -20.62 8.59
C SER A 94 -18.06 -19.25 8.88
N SER A 95 -16.74 -19.22 9.04
CA SER A 95 -15.98 -18.04 9.49
C SER A 95 -15.76 -16.97 8.40
N LEU A 96 -16.02 -17.24 7.10
CA LEU A 96 -15.74 -16.27 6.03
C LEU A 96 -16.60 -15.01 6.14
N GLY A 97 -17.88 -15.18 6.46
CA GLY A 97 -18.81 -14.07 6.68
C GLY A 97 -18.38 -13.20 7.86
N SER A 98 -17.93 -13.83 8.96
CA SER A 98 -17.40 -13.14 10.14
C SER A 98 -16.14 -12.35 9.82
N ILE A 99 -15.17 -12.94 9.12
CA ILE A 99 -13.95 -12.26 8.71
C ILE A 99 -14.26 -11.04 7.83
N THR A 100 -15.17 -11.21 6.86
CA THR A 100 -15.59 -10.12 5.97
C THR A 100 -16.23 -8.97 6.76
N LEU A 101 -17.16 -9.28 7.66
CA LEU A 101 -17.84 -8.27 8.46
C LEU A 101 -16.86 -7.51 9.35
N LYS A 102 -15.97 -8.22 10.04
CA LYS A 102 -14.94 -7.61 10.89
C LYS A 102 -13.97 -6.75 10.07
N ALA A 103 -13.53 -7.24 8.90
CA ALA A 103 -12.66 -6.50 8.00
C ALA A 103 -13.32 -5.21 7.52
N MET A 104 -14.55 -5.29 7.02
CA MET A 104 -15.29 -4.13 6.52
C MET A 104 -15.60 -3.14 7.64
N SER A 105 -15.98 -3.59 8.83
CA SER A 105 -16.20 -2.72 9.99
C SER A 105 -14.92 -1.97 10.38
N TRP A 106 -13.77 -2.66 10.40
CA TRP A 106 -12.48 -2.02 10.63
C TRP A 106 -12.15 -0.98 9.57
N PHE A 107 -12.27 -1.35 8.28
CA PHE A 107 -11.91 -0.48 7.16
C PHE A 107 -12.79 0.78 7.10
N ILE A 108 -14.08 0.64 7.34
CA ILE A 108 -14.99 1.78 7.41
C ILE A 108 -14.63 2.70 8.58
N GLY A 109 -14.40 2.13 9.77
CA GLY A 109 -14.03 2.89 10.96
C GLY A 109 -12.68 3.60 10.80
N ALA A 110 -11.64 2.89 10.32
CA ALA A 110 -10.32 3.47 10.10
C ALA A 110 -10.34 4.56 9.02
N SER A 111 -11.05 4.34 7.91
CA SER A 111 -11.24 5.35 6.86
C SER A 111 -11.93 6.61 7.38
N PHE A 112 -12.99 6.44 8.18
CA PHE A 112 -13.72 7.57 8.78
C PHE A 112 -12.82 8.40 9.71
N ILE A 113 -12.06 7.73 10.58
CA ILE A 113 -11.09 8.38 11.47
C ILE A 113 -10.02 9.11 10.66
N SER A 114 -9.50 8.49 9.61
CA SER A 114 -8.47 9.08 8.74
C SER A 114 -8.98 10.35 8.03
N LEU A 115 -10.20 10.32 7.50
CA LEU A 115 -10.84 11.48 6.88
C LEU A 115 -11.10 12.60 7.88
N LEU A 116 -11.64 12.27 9.06
CA LEU A 116 -11.85 13.24 10.14
C LEU A 116 -10.53 13.89 10.59
N LEU A 117 -9.47 13.09 10.71
CA LEU A 117 -8.15 13.61 11.06
C LEU A 117 -7.64 14.58 10.00
N GLY A 118 -7.74 14.21 8.71
CA GLY A 118 -7.34 15.06 7.59
C GLY A 118 -8.09 16.39 7.58
N MET A 119 -9.42 16.34 7.77
CA MET A 119 -10.27 17.54 7.88
C MET A 119 -9.91 18.38 9.10
N GLY A 120 -9.73 17.76 10.28
CA GLY A 120 -9.39 18.45 11.51
C GLY A 120 -8.03 19.16 11.43
N LEU A 121 -7.03 18.50 10.84
CA LEU A 121 -5.70 19.08 10.65
C LEU A 121 -5.70 20.21 9.63
N ALA A 122 -6.45 20.10 8.53
CA ALA A 122 -6.59 21.18 7.56
C ALA A 122 -7.24 22.43 8.17
N ASN A 123 -8.24 22.25 9.04
CA ASN A 123 -8.86 23.35 9.76
C ASN A 123 -7.95 23.95 10.86
N LEU A 124 -7.16 23.10 11.52
CA LEU A 124 -6.25 23.53 12.59
C LEU A 124 -5.02 24.27 12.05
N PHE A 125 -4.38 23.72 11.04
CA PHE A 125 -3.13 24.24 10.49
C PHE A 125 -3.35 25.29 9.40
N GLN A 126 -4.51 25.28 8.76
CA GLN A 126 -4.87 26.17 7.65
C GLN A 126 -3.76 26.28 6.58
N PRO A 127 -3.31 25.17 5.99
CA PRO A 127 -2.13 25.15 5.13
C PRO A 127 -2.26 25.98 3.85
N GLY A 128 -3.48 26.29 3.41
CA GLY A 128 -3.75 27.12 2.23
C GLY A 128 -3.96 28.61 2.56
N SER A 129 -4.10 28.97 3.85
CA SER A 129 -4.37 30.36 4.22
C SER A 129 -3.20 31.27 3.85
N GLY A 130 -3.52 32.45 3.28
CA GLY A 130 -2.53 33.43 2.86
C GLY A 130 -1.98 33.22 1.43
N MET A 131 -2.30 32.14 0.72
CA MET A 131 -1.94 31.98 -0.69
C MET A 131 -2.73 32.94 -1.60
N ASN A 132 -3.95 33.30 -1.23
CA ASN A 132 -4.80 34.32 -1.88
C ASN A 132 -4.88 34.16 -3.41
N LEU A 133 -5.07 32.93 -3.88
CA LEU A 133 -5.10 32.64 -5.30
C LEU A 133 -6.39 33.15 -5.93
N SER A 134 -6.27 33.76 -7.13
CA SER A 134 -7.43 34.15 -7.92
C SER A 134 -8.05 32.93 -8.59
N ILE A 135 -9.39 32.84 -8.58
CA ILE A 135 -10.12 31.80 -9.28
C ILE A 135 -9.87 31.99 -10.78
N PRO A 136 -9.35 30.99 -11.52
CA PRO A 136 -9.14 31.12 -12.96
C PRO A 136 -10.46 31.38 -13.69
N LYS A 137 -10.45 32.33 -14.63
CA LYS A 137 -11.64 32.67 -15.44
C LYS A 137 -11.94 31.61 -16.51
N GLU A 138 -10.98 30.78 -16.84
CA GLU A 138 -11.10 29.71 -17.82
C GLU A 138 -10.94 28.35 -17.12
N ALA A 139 -11.70 27.36 -17.57
CA ALA A 139 -11.55 25.99 -17.11
C ALA A 139 -10.15 25.48 -17.54
N VAL A 140 -9.29 25.18 -16.58
CA VAL A 140 -7.99 24.56 -16.84
C VAL A 140 -8.21 23.06 -17.04
N ASP A 141 -7.93 22.58 -18.26
CA ASP A 141 -7.88 21.13 -18.49
C ASP A 141 -6.62 20.58 -17.83
N VAL A 142 -6.80 19.99 -16.67
CA VAL A 142 -5.70 19.39 -15.89
C VAL A 142 -5.36 17.97 -16.35
N GLY A 143 -5.94 17.50 -17.47
CA GLY A 143 -5.67 16.16 -18.01
C GLY A 143 -6.10 15.02 -17.08
N VAL A 144 -6.88 15.33 -16.06
CA VAL A 144 -7.47 14.36 -15.13
C VAL A 144 -8.96 14.28 -15.41
N SER A 145 -9.40 13.25 -16.12
CA SER A 145 -10.81 13.01 -16.36
C SER A 145 -11.52 12.75 -15.04
N ALA A 146 -12.33 13.72 -14.59
CA ALA A 146 -13.31 13.51 -13.54
C ALA A 146 -14.42 12.62 -14.10
N THR A 147 -14.20 11.31 -14.13
CA THR A 147 -15.28 10.37 -14.41
C THR A 147 -16.29 10.55 -13.29
N SER A 148 -17.55 10.87 -13.65
CA SER A 148 -18.63 11.00 -12.67
C SER A 148 -18.77 9.67 -11.94
N LEU A 149 -18.16 9.57 -10.76
CA LEU A 149 -18.25 8.39 -9.90
C LEU A 149 -19.63 8.37 -9.30
N SER A 150 -20.62 7.85 -10.04
CA SER A 150 -21.93 7.57 -9.48
C SER A 150 -21.86 6.28 -8.64
N LEU A 151 -22.63 6.21 -7.57
CA LEU A 151 -22.76 4.99 -6.76
C LEU A 151 -23.13 3.78 -7.65
N GLN A 152 -23.95 4.00 -8.68
CA GLN A 152 -24.33 2.98 -9.65
C GLN A 152 -23.12 2.47 -10.43
N THR A 153 -22.29 3.38 -10.95
CA THR A 153 -21.06 3.03 -11.68
C THR A 153 -20.10 2.26 -10.78
N PHE A 154 -19.96 2.69 -9.52
CA PHE A 154 -19.13 2.00 -8.54
C PHE A 154 -19.63 0.56 -8.28
N ILE A 155 -20.92 0.37 -7.99
CA ILE A 155 -21.48 -0.96 -7.70
C ILE A 155 -21.34 -1.88 -8.94
N THR A 156 -21.61 -1.38 -10.14
CA THR A 156 -21.48 -2.19 -11.36
C THR A 156 -20.03 -2.54 -11.68
N HIS A 157 -19.07 -1.66 -11.35
CA HIS A 157 -17.63 -1.91 -11.53
C HIS A 157 -17.04 -2.92 -10.54
N ILE A 158 -17.69 -3.22 -9.43
CA ILE A 158 -17.24 -4.25 -8.48
C ILE A 158 -17.23 -5.64 -9.15
N PHE A 159 -18.23 -5.89 -10.02
CA PHE A 159 -18.38 -7.19 -10.67
C PHE A 159 -17.69 -7.21 -12.03
N PRO A 160 -16.74 -8.15 -12.27
CA PRO A 160 -16.05 -8.23 -13.56
C PRO A 160 -17.00 -8.68 -14.67
N ARG A 161 -16.90 -8.05 -15.83
CA ARG A 161 -17.56 -8.56 -17.06
C ARG A 161 -16.85 -9.82 -17.57
N SER A 162 -15.52 -9.87 -17.38
CA SER A 162 -14.67 -10.98 -17.75
C SER A 162 -13.49 -11.06 -16.79
N PHE A 163 -13.16 -12.28 -16.38
CA PHE A 163 -11.94 -12.53 -15.56
C PHE A 163 -10.66 -12.09 -16.29
N ALA A 164 -10.58 -12.41 -17.59
CA ALA A 164 -9.42 -12.05 -18.40
C ALA A 164 -9.23 -10.53 -18.51
N GLU A 165 -10.33 -9.79 -18.69
CA GLU A 165 -10.32 -8.32 -18.73
C GLU A 165 -9.86 -7.73 -17.40
N ALA A 166 -10.40 -8.22 -16.28
CA ALA A 166 -10.00 -7.78 -14.94
C ALA A 166 -8.50 -8.04 -14.68
N MET A 167 -7.99 -9.20 -15.11
CA MET A 167 -6.57 -9.54 -15.01
C MET A 167 -5.69 -8.65 -15.89
N ALA A 168 -6.08 -8.39 -17.13
CA ALA A 168 -5.33 -7.56 -18.07
C ALA A 168 -5.24 -6.09 -17.62
N ASN A 169 -6.32 -5.59 -17.03
CA ASN A 169 -6.42 -4.20 -16.56
C ASN A 169 -5.92 -4.03 -15.11
N ASN A 170 -5.54 -5.11 -14.42
CA ASN A 170 -5.18 -5.10 -12.99
C ASN A 170 -6.28 -4.51 -12.09
N GLU A 171 -7.53 -4.84 -12.37
CA GLU A 171 -8.70 -4.42 -11.58
C GLU A 171 -8.81 -5.25 -10.30
N ILE A 172 -8.03 -4.88 -9.28
CA ILE A 172 -7.82 -5.70 -8.06
C ILE A 172 -9.15 -6.07 -7.38
N LEU A 173 -10.10 -5.12 -7.32
CA LEU A 173 -11.40 -5.37 -6.69
C LEU A 173 -12.22 -6.40 -7.49
N GLN A 174 -12.20 -6.32 -8.81
CA GLN A 174 -12.88 -7.28 -9.69
C GLN A 174 -12.23 -8.67 -9.60
N ILE A 175 -10.88 -8.72 -9.57
CA ILE A 175 -10.12 -9.96 -9.37
C ILE A 175 -10.47 -10.58 -8.01
N LEU A 176 -10.57 -9.77 -6.95
CA LEU A 176 -10.97 -10.22 -5.61
C LEU A 176 -12.35 -10.88 -5.64
N VAL A 177 -13.36 -10.20 -6.22
CA VAL A 177 -14.73 -10.72 -6.30
C VAL A 177 -14.75 -12.04 -7.08
N PHE A 178 -14.13 -12.08 -8.27
CA PHE A 178 -14.03 -13.32 -9.03
C PHE A 178 -13.33 -14.43 -8.23
N SER A 179 -12.23 -14.12 -7.56
CA SER A 179 -11.46 -15.09 -6.75
C SER A 179 -12.28 -15.66 -5.59
N ILE A 180 -13.17 -14.85 -5.00
CA ILE A 180 -14.08 -15.32 -3.95
C ILE A 180 -15.07 -16.35 -4.52
N PHE A 181 -15.71 -16.04 -5.65
CA PHE A 181 -16.64 -16.99 -6.29
C PHE A 181 -15.92 -18.25 -6.74
N PHE A 182 -14.79 -18.11 -7.44
CA PHE A 182 -14.03 -19.24 -7.95
C PHE A 182 -13.47 -20.11 -6.81
N GLY A 183 -12.86 -19.48 -5.80
CA GLY A 183 -12.28 -20.19 -4.65
C GLY A 183 -13.33 -20.88 -3.79
N SER A 184 -14.50 -20.26 -3.60
CA SER A 184 -15.61 -20.85 -2.88
C SER A 184 -16.20 -22.04 -3.63
N ALA A 185 -16.39 -21.91 -4.96
CA ALA A 185 -16.85 -23.03 -5.81
C ALA A 185 -15.85 -24.17 -5.82
N LEU A 186 -14.55 -23.87 -5.97
CA LEU A 186 -13.50 -24.89 -5.98
C LEU A 186 -13.38 -25.59 -4.60
N ALA A 187 -13.49 -24.88 -3.50
CA ALA A 187 -13.52 -25.47 -2.17
C ALA A 187 -14.72 -26.42 -1.99
N TYR A 188 -15.89 -26.04 -2.52
CA TYR A 188 -17.07 -26.90 -2.52
C TYR A 188 -16.87 -28.17 -3.34
N VAL A 189 -16.36 -28.03 -4.58
CA VAL A 189 -16.10 -29.19 -5.47
C VAL A 189 -15.08 -30.13 -4.85
N GLN A 190 -13.98 -29.64 -4.29
CA GLN A 190 -12.95 -30.45 -3.63
C GLN A 190 -13.47 -31.19 -2.39
N HIS A 191 -14.51 -30.66 -1.77
CA HIS A 191 -15.12 -31.32 -0.63
C HIS A 191 -16.02 -32.49 -1.03
N HIS A 192 -16.63 -32.42 -2.21
CA HIS A 192 -17.61 -33.41 -2.70
C HIS A 192 -17.02 -34.37 -3.77
N SER A 193 -15.79 -34.13 -4.21
CA SER A 193 -15.09 -34.96 -5.18
C SER A 193 -13.58 -35.01 -4.86
N GLU A 194 -12.89 -36.06 -5.36
CA GLU A 194 -11.43 -36.17 -5.19
C GLU A 194 -10.61 -35.21 -6.09
N ALA A 195 -11.25 -34.20 -6.66
CA ALA A 195 -10.65 -33.27 -7.63
C ALA A 195 -9.72 -32.26 -6.94
N THR A 196 -8.50 -32.68 -6.55
CA THR A 196 -7.50 -31.82 -5.88
C THR A 196 -6.49 -31.15 -6.82
N VAL A 197 -6.51 -31.47 -8.12
CA VAL A 197 -5.48 -31.05 -9.09
C VAL A 197 -5.44 -29.53 -9.24
N ILE A 198 -6.60 -28.88 -9.43
CA ILE A 198 -6.68 -27.42 -9.61
C ILE A 198 -6.13 -26.68 -8.39
N GLY A 199 -6.48 -27.13 -7.19
CA GLY A 199 -5.96 -26.50 -5.95
C GLY A 199 -4.44 -26.61 -5.86
N ARG A 200 -3.84 -27.74 -6.23
CA ARG A 200 -2.39 -27.90 -6.29
C ARG A 200 -1.74 -26.98 -7.32
N ILE A 201 -2.34 -26.82 -8.50
CA ILE A 201 -1.86 -25.87 -9.52
C ILE A 201 -1.86 -24.44 -8.98
N ILE A 202 -2.92 -24.03 -8.29
CA ILE A 202 -3.01 -22.71 -7.67
C ILE A 202 -1.91 -22.51 -6.59
N ASP A 203 -1.67 -23.53 -5.76
CA ASP A 203 -0.61 -23.47 -4.74
C ASP A 203 0.80 -23.37 -5.36
N GLU A 204 1.06 -24.08 -6.44
CA GLU A 204 2.33 -23.95 -7.17
C GLU A 204 2.44 -22.60 -7.87
N LEU A 205 1.34 -22.07 -8.44
CA LEU A 205 1.29 -20.73 -9.00
C LEU A 205 1.66 -19.66 -7.95
N CYS A 206 1.15 -19.78 -6.71
CA CYS A 206 1.55 -18.90 -5.62
C CYS A 206 3.07 -18.89 -5.42
N LYS A 207 3.71 -20.07 -5.37
CA LYS A 207 5.17 -20.19 -5.18
C LYS A 207 5.93 -19.52 -6.32
N VAL A 208 5.49 -19.72 -7.56
CA VAL A 208 6.09 -19.10 -8.75
C VAL A 208 5.94 -17.56 -8.68
N MET A 209 4.77 -17.05 -8.33
CA MET A 209 4.52 -15.61 -8.23
C MET A 209 5.36 -14.96 -7.13
N PHE A 210 5.52 -15.61 -5.97
CA PHE A 210 6.44 -15.13 -4.93
C PHE A 210 7.89 -15.08 -5.43
N ARG A 211 8.31 -16.07 -6.24
CA ARG A 211 9.66 -16.09 -6.81
C ARG A 211 9.88 -14.96 -7.81
N ILE A 212 8.92 -14.71 -8.70
CA ILE A 212 8.97 -13.59 -9.64
C ILE A 212 9.04 -12.26 -8.86
N THR A 213 8.28 -12.13 -7.78
CA THR A 213 8.33 -10.96 -6.88
C THR A 213 9.73 -10.74 -6.32
N ASP A 214 10.43 -11.78 -5.90
CA ASP A 214 11.81 -11.67 -5.41
C ASP A 214 12.76 -11.16 -6.50
N TYR A 215 12.60 -11.58 -7.76
CA TYR A 215 13.40 -11.06 -8.88
C TYR A 215 13.14 -9.58 -9.10
N VAL A 216 11.87 -9.17 -9.20
CA VAL A 216 11.49 -7.77 -9.45
C VAL A 216 11.98 -6.86 -8.31
N ARG A 217 11.92 -7.32 -7.07
CA ARG A 217 12.39 -6.57 -5.90
C ARG A 217 13.84 -6.13 -5.99
N THR A 218 14.71 -6.89 -6.65
CA THR A 218 16.13 -6.53 -6.78
C THR A 218 16.35 -5.25 -7.59
N PHE A 219 15.38 -4.85 -8.41
CA PHE A 219 15.42 -3.60 -9.21
C PHE A 219 14.91 -2.38 -8.44
N ALA A 220 14.29 -2.56 -7.25
CA ALA A 220 13.70 -1.45 -6.50
C ALA A 220 14.66 -0.28 -6.22
N PRO A 221 15.94 -0.45 -5.82
CA PRO A 221 16.85 0.67 -5.59
C PRO A 221 17.05 1.55 -6.83
N ILE A 222 17.19 0.93 -8.01
CA ILE A 222 17.37 1.67 -9.28
C ILE A 222 16.11 2.49 -9.61
N ALA A 223 14.95 1.89 -9.44
CA ALA A 223 13.67 2.57 -9.67
C ALA A 223 13.45 3.75 -8.69
N VAL A 224 13.81 3.55 -7.41
CA VAL A 224 13.72 4.61 -6.38
C VAL A 224 14.65 5.77 -6.71
N PHE A 225 15.90 5.50 -7.08
CA PHE A 225 16.82 6.52 -7.54
C PHE A 225 16.24 7.32 -8.70
N ALA A 226 15.77 6.64 -9.75
CA ALA A 226 15.22 7.26 -10.95
C ALA A 226 13.96 8.11 -10.65
N ALA A 227 13.04 7.60 -9.80
CA ALA A 227 11.83 8.31 -9.44
C ALA A 227 12.12 9.63 -8.72
N ILE A 228 13.04 9.60 -7.74
CA ILE A 228 13.42 10.78 -6.96
C ILE A 228 14.22 11.75 -7.80
N ALA A 229 15.20 11.26 -8.58
CA ALA A 229 15.98 12.10 -9.48
C ALA A 229 15.09 12.83 -10.49
N SER A 230 14.11 12.13 -11.11
CA SER A 230 13.14 12.74 -12.03
C SER A 230 12.34 13.86 -11.36
N ALA A 231 11.77 13.60 -10.17
CA ALA A 231 10.94 14.57 -9.48
C ALA A 231 11.72 15.84 -9.09
N ILE A 232 12.91 15.69 -8.54
CA ILE A 232 13.76 16.82 -8.13
C ILE A 232 14.31 17.57 -9.36
N THR A 233 14.63 16.87 -10.46
CA THR A 233 15.09 17.50 -11.69
C THR A 233 14.04 18.46 -12.27
N ILE A 234 12.76 18.08 -12.26
CA ILE A 234 11.67 18.92 -12.79
C ILE A 234 11.30 20.03 -11.79
N GLN A 235 11.03 19.68 -10.55
CA GLN A 235 10.42 20.57 -9.57
C GLN A 235 11.45 21.38 -8.77
N GLY A 236 12.69 20.93 -8.74
CA GLY A 236 13.78 21.55 -8.00
C GLY A 236 13.63 21.52 -6.49
N PRO A 237 14.72 21.75 -5.73
CA PRO A 237 14.67 21.76 -4.28
C PRO A 237 13.93 22.99 -3.71
N LYS A 238 13.86 24.12 -4.48
CA LYS A 238 13.13 25.31 -4.07
C LYS A 238 11.65 25.03 -3.87
N LEU A 239 11.05 24.22 -4.75
CA LEU A 239 9.65 23.82 -4.62
C LEU A 239 9.39 23.10 -3.29
N ILE A 240 10.32 22.27 -2.82
CA ILE A 240 10.22 21.60 -1.52
C ILE A 240 10.25 22.64 -0.38
N LEU A 241 11.09 23.66 -0.51
CA LEU A 241 11.16 24.74 0.49
C LEU A 241 9.87 25.54 0.51
N ASP A 242 9.32 25.90 -0.65
CA ASP A 242 8.08 26.67 -0.77
C ASP A 242 6.87 25.91 -0.20
N TYR A 243 6.82 24.58 -0.40
CA TYR A 243 5.77 23.74 0.15
C TYR A 243 6.15 23.00 1.45
N SER A 244 7.29 23.33 2.04
CA SER A 244 7.80 22.61 3.23
C SER A 244 6.81 22.61 4.40
N ILE A 245 6.10 23.71 4.60
CA ILE A 245 5.08 23.81 5.66
C ILE A 245 3.93 22.85 5.39
N PHE A 246 3.39 22.85 4.17
CA PHE A 246 2.31 21.94 3.77
C PHE A 246 2.73 20.47 3.90
N ILE A 247 3.92 20.12 3.38
CA ILE A 247 4.49 18.78 3.50
C ILE A 247 4.70 18.41 4.97
N GLY A 248 5.30 19.32 5.76
CA GLY A 248 5.57 19.11 7.19
C GLY A 248 4.29 18.85 7.99
N GLN A 249 3.27 19.66 7.80
CA GLN A 249 1.96 19.52 8.45
C GLN A 249 1.29 18.20 8.08
N PHE A 250 1.37 17.79 6.81
CA PHE A 250 0.86 16.51 6.36
C PHE A 250 1.58 15.33 7.02
N TYR A 251 2.91 15.36 7.11
CA TYR A 251 3.67 14.30 7.79
C TYR A 251 3.43 14.24 9.30
N VAL A 252 3.25 15.40 9.95
CA VAL A 252 2.77 15.43 11.36
C VAL A 252 1.42 14.71 11.47
N GLY A 253 0.50 14.98 10.53
CA GLY A 253 -0.77 14.28 10.45
C GLY A 253 -0.62 12.76 10.28
N LEU A 254 0.30 12.30 9.43
CA LEU A 254 0.58 10.87 9.28
C LEU A 254 1.11 10.24 10.57
N LEU A 255 1.98 10.93 11.31
CA LEU A 255 2.49 10.44 12.60
C LEU A 255 1.37 10.34 13.65
N ILE A 256 0.47 11.31 13.68
CA ILE A 256 -0.74 11.25 14.54
C ILE A 256 -1.60 10.07 14.12
N LEU A 257 -1.84 9.87 12.81
CA LEU A 257 -2.61 8.74 12.30
C LEU A 257 -1.96 7.39 12.66
N TRP A 258 -0.64 7.28 12.54
CA TRP A 258 0.10 6.07 12.97
C TRP A 258 -0.11 5.81 14.46
N THR A 259 -0.02 6.86 15.28
CA THR A 259 -0.26 6.75 16.73
C THR A 259 -1.67 6.25 17.03
N ILE A 260 -2.68 6.78 16.32
CA ILE A 260 -4.08 6.35 16.45
C ILE A 260 -4.23 4.88 16.03
N LEU A 261 -3.74 4.50 14.84
CA LEU A 261 -3.84 3.13 14.32
C LEU A 261 -3.11 2.12 15.21
N ILE A 262 -1.90 2.46 15.69
CA ILE A 262 -1.14 1.61 16.62
C ILE A 262 -1.86 1.49 17.96
N SER A 263 -2.45 2.58 18.47
CA SER A 263 -3.22 2.57 19.72
C SER A 263 -4.46 1.69 19.62
N PHE A 264 -5.21 1.78 18.52
CA PHE A 264 -6.30 0.85 18.24
C PHE A 264 -5.81 -0.59 18.11
N GLY A 265 -4.72 -0.80 17.39
CA GLY A 265 -4.06 -2.10 17.30
C GLY A 265 -3.65 -2.64 18.67
N TYR A 266 -3.17 -1.78 19.56
CA TYR A 266 -2.78 -2.15 20.94
C TYR A 266 -3.95 -2.67 21.76
N ILE A 267 -5.16 -2.17 21.56
CA ILE A 267 -6.35 -2.66 22.28
C ILE A 267 -6.54 -4.17 22.06
N PHE A 268 -6.32 -4.66 20.85
CA PHE A 268 -6.53 -6.05 20.45
C PHE A 268 -5.26 -6.91 20.57
N LEU A 269 -4.12 -6.39 20.10
CA LEU A 269 -2.85 -7.11 20.00
C LEU A 269 -1.96 -6.94 21.24
N LYS A 270 -2.29 -5.99 22.14
CA LYS A 270 -1.45 -5.63 23.27
C LYS A 270 -0.01 -5.33 22.82
N LYS A 271 0.99 -5.85 23.50
CA LYS A 271 2.42 -5.61 23.19
C LYS A 271 2.85 -6.17 21.82
N ASP A 272 2.11 -7.13 21.27
CA ASP A 272 2.42 -7.71 19.95
C ASP A 272 2.31 -6.70 18.80
N VAL A 273 1.58 -5.58 18.99
CA VAL A 273 1.54 -4.51 17.96
C VAL A 273 2.94 -3.94 17.68
N PHE A 274 3.81 -3.81 18.70
CA PHE A 274 5.18 -3.33 18.49
C PHE A 274 6.05 -4.35 17.76
N ARG A 275 5.81 -5.66 18.01
CA ARG A 275 6.43 -6.75 17.23
C ARG A 275 5.96 -6.70 15.78
N LEU A 276 4.66 -6.48 15.55
CA LEU A 276 4.10 -6.30 14.22
C LEU A 276 4.79 -5.13 13.50
N MET A 277 4.90 -3.95 14.13
CA MET A 277 5.56 -2.78 13.53
C MET A 277 7.02 -3.07 13.14
N ARG A 278 7.73 -3.86 13.95
CA ARG A 278 9.11 -4.27 13.63
C ARG A 278 9.19 -5.16 12.40
N VAL A 279 8.25 -6.08 12.25
CA VAL A 279 8.21 -7.03 11.12
C VAL A 279 7.77 -6.36 9.82
N VAL A 280 6.77 -5.46 9.88
CA VAL A 280 6.26 -4.76 8.69
C VAL A 280 7.12 -3.55 8.28
N ARG A 281 8.17 -3.23 9.00
CA ARG A 281 9.06 -2.08 8.68
C ARG A 281 9.61 -2.15 7.26
N GLU A 282 10.04 -3.33 6.79
CA GLU A 282 10.60 -3.50 5.45
C GLU A 282 9.57 -3.20 4.35
N PRO A 283 8.38 -3.83 4.33
CA PRO A 283 7.36 -3.48 3.34
C PRO A 283 6.89 -2.02 3.45
N THR A 284 6.81 -1.45 4.65
CA THR A 284 6.47 -0.03 4.84
C THR A 284 7.50 0.88 4.18
N MET A 285 8.81 0.61 4.35
CA MET A 285 9.87 1.39 3.69
C MET A 285 9.89 1.19 2.18
N LEU A 286 9.57 -0.01 1.69
CA LEU A 286 9.45 -0.26 0.25
C LEU A 286 8.27 0.54 -0.33
N ALA A 287 7.12 0.54 0.34
CA ALA A 287 5.96 1.32 -0.06
C ALA A 287 6.26 2.83 -0.06
N PHE A 288 6.93 3.32 0.98
CA PHE A 288 7.39 4.70 1.06
C PHE A 288 8.28 5.05 -0.14
N ALA A 289 9.32 4.27 -0.40
CA ALA A 289 10.30 4.56 -1.44
C ALA A 289 9.72 4.49 -2.86
N THR A 290 8.75 3.60 -3.10
CA THR A 290 8.15 3.41 -4.42
C THR A 290 6.87 4.22 -4.63
N ALA A 291 6.33 4.85 -3.59
CA ALA A 291 5.00 5.47 -3.59
C ALA A 291 3.93 4.52 -4.18
N SER A 292 4.04 3.21 -3.86
CA SER A 292 3.10 2.19 -4.34
C SER A 292 2.90 1.11 -3.29
N SER A 293 1.68 1.02 -2.76
CA SER A 293 1.29 -0.04 -1.81
C SER A 293 1.35 -1.41 -2.47
N GLU A 294 1.01 -1.50 -3.77
CA GLU A 294 1.05 -2.74 -4.53
C GLU A 294 2.47 -3.32 -4.62
N SER A 295 3.49 -2.46 -4.73
CA SER A 295 4.89 -2.91 -4.74
C SER A 295 5.30 -3.58 -3.44
N ALA A 296 4.70 -3.19 -2.33
CA ALA A 296 4.96 -3.74 -1.00
C ALA A 296 4.09 -4.96 -0.68
N TYR A 297 3.03 -5.23 -1.47
CA TYR A 297 2.05 -6.27 -1.19
C TYR A 297 2.67 -7.65 -0.90
N PRO A 298 3.53 -8.21 -1.76
CA PRO A 298 4.12 -9.53 -1.51
C PRO A 298 4.97 -9.56 -0.24
N LYS A 299 5.67 -8.46 0.04
CA LYS A 299 6.49 -8.34 1.25
C LYS A 299 5.65 -8.16 2.51
N THR A 300 4.51 -7.48 2.39
CA THR A 300 3.55 -7.37 3.49
C THR A 300 2.96 -8.74 3.84
N MET A 301 2.62 -9.55 2.84
CA MET A 301 2.17 -10.93 3.06
C MET A 301 3.23 -11.77 3.78
N GLU A 302 4.48 -11.72 3.31
CA GLU A 302 5.60 -12.44 3.93
C GLU A 302 5.84 -11.97 5.38
N ALA A 303 5.73 -10.66 5.64
CA ALA A 303 5.89 -10.08 6.96
C ALA A 303 4.78 -10.55 7.93
N LEU A 304 3.53 -10.57 7.47
CA LEU A 304 2.39 -11.05 8.26
C LEU A 304 2.47 -12.56 8.53
N ASP A 305 2.95 -13.35 7.56
CA ASP A 305 3.22 -14.78 7.76
C ASP A 305 4.29 -15.01 8.85
N LYS A 306 5.39 -14.24 8.82
CA LYS A 306 6.43 -14.23 9.85
C LYS A 306 5.92 -13.77 11.22
N PHE A 307 4.96 -12.88 11.25
CA PHE A 307 4.31 -12.43 12.48
C PHE A 307 3.43 -13.53 13.09
N GLY A 308 2.95 -14.50 12.27
CA GLY A 308 2.09 -15.60 12.69
C GLY A 308 0.62 -15.41 12.30
N VAL A 309 0.29 -14.49 11.40
CA VAL A 309 -1.07 -14.37 10.86
C VAL A 309 -1.36 -15.55 9.95
N PRO A 310 -2.48 -16.29 10.17
CA PRO A 310 -2.85 -17.40 9.30
C PRO A 310 -3.00 -16.97 7.84
N LYS A 311 -2.43 -17.73 6.90
CA LYS A 311 -2.46 -17.42 5.46
C LYS A 311 -3.85 -17.18 4.92
N ARG A 312 -4.84 -17.94 5.43
CA ARG A 312 -6.26 -17.75 5.07
C ARG A 312 -6.74 -16.31 5.31
N ILE A 313 -6.32 -15.70 6.43
CA ILE A 313 -6.73 -14.34 6.80
C ILE A 313 -5.93 -13.32 6.01
N THR A 314 -4.61 -13.49 5.91
CA THR A 314 -3.75 -12.59 5.13
C THR A 314 -4.16 -12.54 3.67
N SER A 315 -4.42 -13.72 3.04
CA SER A 315 -4.81 -13.80 1.61
C SER A 315 -6.17 -13.17 1.33
N PHE A 316 -7.03 -13.04 2.32
CA PHE A 316 -8.36 -12.46 2.17
C PHE A 316 -8.40 -10.99 2.58
N VAL A 317 -7.95 -10.68 3.80
CA VAL A 317 -8.09 -9.35 4.39
C VAL A 317 -7.15 -8.34 3.72
N LEU A 318 -5.92 -8.73 3.43
CA LEU A 318 -4.93 -7.81 2.88
C LEU A 318 -5.31 -7.27 1.49
N PRO A 319 -5.69 -8.09 0.48
CA PRO A 319 -6.15 -7.57 -0.81
C PRO A 319 -7.40 -6.70 -0.69
N LEU A 320 -8.33 -7.08 0.18
CA LEU A 320 -9.54 -6.29 0.45
C LEU A 320 -9.15 -4.91 1.01
N GLY A 321 -8.17 -4.87 1.91
CA GLY A 321 -7.64 -3.64 2.49
C GLY A 321 -7.02 -2.70 1.45
N TYR A 322 -6.35 -3.23 0.42
CA TYR A 322 -5.78 -2.42 -0.67
C TYR A 322 -6.83 -1.67 -1.51
N SER A 323 -8.09 -2.07 -1.43
CA SER A 323 -9.21 -1.36 -2.09
C SER A 323 -10.06 -0.56 -1.12
N PHE A 324 -10.18 -1.00 0.14
CA PHE A 324 -11.14 -0.42 1.09
C PHE A 324 -10.51 0.32 2.28
N ASN A 325 -9.22 0.10 2.56
CA ASN A 325 -8.54 0.64 3.75
C ASN A 325 -7.24 1.36 3.39
N LEU A 326 -7.37 2.47 2.70
CA LEU A 326 -6.26 3.33 2.29
C LEU A 326 -6.13 4.52 3.25
N ASP A 327 -5.81 4.26 4.54
CA ASP A 327 -5.85 5.23 5.64
C ASP A 327 -5.07 6.51 5.35
N GLY A 328 -3.83 6.40 4.85
CA GLY A 328 -3.02 7.56 4.49
C GLY A 328 -3.61 8.35 3.32
N SER A 329 -4.18 7.66 2.33
CA SER A 329 -4.84 8.30 1.18
C SER A 329 -6.14 8.98 1.59
N MET A 330 -6.91 8.40 2.52
CA MET A 330 -8.13 9.00 3.06
C MET A 330 -7.82 10.32 3.78
N MET A 331 -6.84 10.32 4.68
CA MET A 331 -6.41 11.53 5.37
C MET A 331 -5.95 12.60 4.37
N TYR A 332 -5.17 12.20 3.37
CA TYR A 332 -4.68 13.11 2.33
C TYR A 332 -5.81 13.76 1.53
N MET A 333 -6.80 12.98 1.08
CA MET A 333 -7.89 13.51 0.25
C MET A 333 -8.67 14.61 0.99
N ALA A 334 -9.03 14.39 2.25
CA ALA A 334 -9.71 15.40 3.06
C ALA A 334 -8.81 16.64 3.28
N PHE A 335 -7.53 16.42 3.64
CA PHE A 335 -6.57 17.49 3.88
C PHE A 335 -6.33 18.34 2.62
N ALA A 336 -6.18 17.70 1.44
CA ALA A 336 -5.93 18.38 0.17
C ALA A 336 -7.14 19.15 -0.35
N VAL A 337 -8.36 18.64 -0.24
CA VAL A 337 -9.57 19.35 -0.67
C VAL A 337 -9.76 20.63 0.14
N LEU A 338 -9.57 20.57 1.46
CA LEU A 338 -9.66 21.75 2.32
C LEU A 338 -8.50 22.74 2.08
N PHE A 339 -7.29 22.23 1.86
CA PHE A 339 -6.14 23.05 1.45
C PHE A 339 -6.44 23.87 0.20
N ILE A 340 -7.01 23.23 -0.82
CA ILE A 340 -7.37 23.90 -2.08
C ILE A 340 -8.45 24.97 -1.80
N ALA A 341 -9.49 24.66 -1.06
CA ALA A 341 -10.52 25.63 -0.70
C ALA A 341 -9.92 26.86 0.00
N GLN A 342 -9.04 26.63 0.99
CA GLN A 342 -8.34 27.69 1.73
C GLN A 342 -7.43 28.53 0.81
N ALA A 343 -6.69 27.89 -0.12
CA ALA A 343 -5.79 28.57 -1.05
C ALA A 343 -6.51 29.58 -1.97
N TYR A 344 -7.77 29.30 -2.27
CA TYR A 344 -8.64 30.17 -3.06
C TYR A 344 -9.59 31.04 -2.21
N ASN A 345 -9.37 31.11 -0.89
CA ASN A 345 -10.21 31.87 0.07
C ASN A 345 -11.69 31.44 0.01
N ILE A 346 -11.98 30.18 -0.17
CA ILE A 346 -13.34 29.65 -0.15
C ILE A 346 -13.61 29.07 1.24
N ASP A 347 -14.49 29.75 1.99
CA ASP A 347 -14.92 29.31 3.31
C ASP A 347 -15.95 28.19 3.17
N LEU A 348 -15.63 27.01 3.67
CA LEU A 348 -16.51 25.87 3.72
C LEU A 348 -17.17 25.78 5.09
N SER A 349 -18.50 25.84 5.12
CA SER A 349 -19.25 25.58 6.35
C SER A 349 -19.02 24.15 6.85
N PHE A 350 -19.22 23.90 8.14
CA PHE A 350 -19.10 22.56 8.72
C PHE A 350 -19.99 21.53 7.99
N ALA A 351 -21.20 21.92 7.58
CA ALA A 351 -22.09 21.04 6.83
C ALA A 351 -21.53 20.66 5.45
N GLN A 352 -20.91 21.62 4.74
CA GLN A 352 -20.24 21.35 3.47
C GLN A 352 -19.02 20.44 3.66
N GLN A 353 -18.22 20.68 4.69
CA GLN A 353 -17.08 19.81 5.01
C GLN A 353 -17.53 18.39 5.36
N ALA A 354 -18.59 18.23 6.15
CA ALA A 354 -19.17 16.92 6.46
C ALA A 354 -19.67 16.19 5.19
N LEU A 355 -20.31 16.93 4.27
CA LEU A 355 -20.76 16.36 2.99
C LEU A 355 -19.57 15.96 2.09
N ILE A 356 -18.51 16.76 2.04
CA ILE A 356 -17.25 16.41 1.35
C ILE A 356 -16.67 15.14 1.96
N LEU A 357 -16.64 15.01 3.28
CA LEU A 357 -16.14 13.84 3.97
C LEU A 357 -16.95 12.58 3.61
N LEU A 358 -18.28 12.66 3.62
CA LEU A 358 -19.14 11.54 3.22
C LEU A 358 -18.93 11.18 1.75
N THR A 359 -18.79 12.17 0.87
CA THR A 359 -18.48 11.95 -0.55
C THR A 359 -17.15 11.23 -0.72
N LEU A 360 -16.10 11.71 -0.05
CA LEU A 360 -14.78 11.06 -0.07
C LEU A 360 -14.83 9.64 0.50
N MET A 361 -15.63 9.40 1.53
CA MET A 361 -15.83 8.07 2.12
C MET A 361 -16.34 7.06 1.09
N ILE A 362 -17.27 7.48 0.22
CA ILE A 362 -17.88 6.62 -0.80
C ILE A 362 -16.96 6.52 -2.02
N THR A 363 -16.54 7.64 -2.58
CA THR A 363 -15.79 7.69 -3.85
C THR A 363 -14.40 7.07 -3.75
N SER A 364 -13.79 7.11 -2.58
CA SER A 364 -12.50 6.51 -2.33
C SER A 364 -12.48 4.97 -2.37
N LYS A 365 -13.64 4.30 -2.24
CA LYS A 365 -13.71 2.83 -2.19
C LYS A 365 -13.50 2.14 -3.55
N GLY A 366 -13.44 2.91 -4.64
CA GLY A 366 -13.18 2.40 -5.98
C GLY A 366 -11.74 2.62 -6.48
N ILE A 367 -10.88 3.24 -5.67
CA ILE A 367 -9.49 3.48 -6.08
C ILE A 367 -8.60 2.28 -5.73
N ALA A 368 -7.77 1.90 -6.72
CA ALA A 368 -6.70 0.95 -6.47
C ALA A 368 -5.55 1.59 -5.68
N GLY A 369 -4.76 0.78 -4.99
CA GLY A 369 -3.55 1.24 -4.27
C GLY A 369 -2.39 1.67 -5.18
N VAL A 370 -2.70 2.20 -6.37
CA VAL A 370 -1.71 2.69 -7.35
C VAL A 370 -1.30 4.13 -7.07
N SER A 371 -0.09 4.48 -7.49
CA SER A 371 0.42 5.83 -7.31
C SER A 371 -0.53 6.88 -7.91
N ARG A 372 -0.73 7.96 -7.17
CA ARG A 372 -1.55 9.13 -7.57
C ARG A 372 -3.06 8.89 -7.78
N ALA A 373 -3.58 7.72 -7.45
CA ALA A 373 -5.02 7.44 -7.60
C ALA A 373 -5.90 8.42 -6.77
N SER A 374 -5.41 8.89 -5.64
CA SER A 374 -6.13 9.86 -4.79
C SER A 374 -6.40 11.20 -5.50
N ILE A 375 -5.57 11.61 -6.47
CA ILE A 375 -5.76 12.87 -7.21
C ILE A 375 -7.04 12.82 -8.03
N VAL A 376 -7.37 11.67 -8.61
CA VAL A 376 -8.61 11.49 -9.39
C VAL A 376 -9.84 11.70 -8.50
N VAL A 377 -9.82 11.18 -7.28
CA VAL A 377 -10.91 11.36 -6.31
C VAL A 377 -10.99 12.81 -5.84
N ILE A 378 -9.86 13.46 -5.59
CA ILE A 378 -9.82 14.89 -5.25
C ILE A 378 -10.42 15.69 -6.41
N ALA A 379 -10.01 15.46 -7.67
CA ALA A 379 -10.54 16.15 -8.84
C ALA A 379 -12.06 16.02 -8.95
N SER A 380 -12.58 14.79 -8.83
CA SER A 380 -14.03 14.52 -8.84
C SER A 380 -14.75 15.24 -7.71
N THR A 381 -14.16 15.31 -6.52
CA THR A 381 -14.72 15.99 -5.36
C THR A 381 -14.75 17.52 -5.58
N LEU A 382 -13.65 18.08 -6.09
CA LEU A 382 -13.61 19.52 -6.42
C LEU A 382 -14.71 19.90 -7.42
N ALA A 383 -14.85 19.13 -8.51
CA ALA A 383 -15.88 19.34 -9.52
C ALA A 383 -17.31 19.26 -8.91
N MET A 384 -17.58 18.25 -8.08
CA MET A 384 -18.88 18.04 -7.43
C MET A 384 -19.26 19.21 -6.52
N PHE A 385 -18.31 19.77 -5.79
CA PHE A 385 -18.51 20.89 -4.87
C PHE A 385 -18.26 22.25 -5.50
N LYS A 386 -18.05 22.33 -6.83
CA LYS A 386 -17.76 23.55 -7.57
C LYS A 386 -16.54 24.32 -7.02
N LEU A 387 -15.58 23.59 -6.49
CA LEU A 387 -14.29 24.13 -6.07
C LEU A 387 -13.35 24.24 -7.29
N PRO A 388 -12.36 25.19 -7.26
CA PRO A 388 -11.46 25.39 -8.39
C PRO A 388 -10.61 24.15 -8.70
N GLU A 389 -10.88 23.48 -9.81
CA GLU A 389 -10.12 22.28 -10.23
C GLU A 389 -8.64 22.63 -10.55
N ALA A 390 -8.34 23.87 -10.92
CA ALA A 390 -6.97 24.34 -11.06
C ALA A 390 -6.13 24.17 -9.79
N GLY A 391 -6.75 24.09 -8.62
CA GLY A 391 -6.09 23.78 -7.35
C GLY A 391 -5.40 22.42 -7.31
N ILE A 392 -5.75 21.50 -8.22
CA ILE A 392 -5.06 20.22 -8.37
C ILE A 392 -3.58 20.45 -8.74
N LEU A 393 -3.27 21.49 -9.52
CA LEU A 393 -1.90 21.82 -9.91
C LEU A 393 -1.02 22.15 -8.70
N LEU A 394 -1.61 22.71 -7.64
CA LEU A 394 -0.89 23.04 -6.40
C LEU A 394 -0.39 21.76 -5.71
N ILE A 395 -1.26 20.77 -5.61
CA ILE A 395 -0.92 19.50 -4.95
C ILE A 395 -0.08 18.58 -5.86
N LEU A 396 -0.30 18.61 -7.19
CA LEU A 396 0.47 17.83 -8.16
C LEU A 396 1.97 18.09 -8.07
N ALA A 397 2.37 19.32 -7.80
CA ALA A 397 3.75 19.73 -7.68
C ALA A 397 4.52 18.97 -6.59
N VAL A 398 3.85 18.66 -5.48
CA VAL A 398 4.45 18.01 -4.30
C VAL A 398 3.90 16.60 -4.03
N ASP A 399 2.94 16.15 -4.82
CA ASP A 399 2.21 14.91 -4.62
C ASP A 399 3.12 13.69 -4.47
N GLN A 400 4.27 13.66 -5.17
CA GLN A 400 5.22 12.55 -5.06
C GLN A 400 5.69 12.33 -3.61
N PHE A 401 5.99 13.42 -2.89
CA PHE A 401 6.44 13.33 -1.49
C PHE A 401 5.31 12.94 -0.56
N LEU A 402 4.11 13.44 -0.83
CA LEU A 402 2.91 13.11 -0.06
C LEU A 402 2.51 11.65 -0.30
N ASP A 403 2.62 11.17 -1.54
CA ASP A 403 2.30 9.78 -1.92
C ASP A 403 3.22 8.77 -1.23
N MET A 404 4.49 9.09 -1.05
CA MET A 404 5.42 8.25 -0.29
C MET A 404 4.92 8.00 1.14
N GLY A 405 4.53 9.06 1.85
CA GLY A 405 4.05 9.00 3.23
C GLY A 405 2.70 8.28 3.36
N ARG A 406 1.72 8.65 2.53
CA ARG A 406 0.40 8.03 2.58
C ARG A 406 0.43 6.55 2.22
N THR A 407 1.29 6.17 1.27
CA THR A 407 1.44 4.78 0.87
C THR A 407 2.05 3.90 1.96
N ALA A 408 3.07 4.41 2.66
CA ALA A 408 3.62 3.75 3.85
C ALA A 408 2.55 3.56 4.94
N THR A 409 1.73 4.59 5.15
CA THR A 409 0.61 4.55 6.12
C THR A 409 -0.43 3.50 5.73
N ASN A 410 -0.77 3.37 4.45
CA ASN A 410 -1.69 2.33 3.97
C ASN A 410 -1.18 0.92 4.28
N VAL A 411 0.12 0.67 4.14
CA VAL A 411 0.73 -0.63 4.48
C VAL A 411 0.64 -0.90 5.98
N ILE A 412 0.90 0.10 6.82
CA ILE A 412 0.79 -0.03 8.29
C ILE A 412 -0.67 -0.31 8.68
N GLY A 413 -1.63 0.48 8.20
CA GLY A 413 -3.04 0.32 8.50
C GLY A 413 -3.57 -1.05 8.11
N ASN A 414 -3.27 -1.51 6.89
CA ASN A 414 -3.65 -2.83 6.41
C ASN A 414 -3.01 -3.98 7.20
N SER A 415 -1.76 -3.81 7.63
CA SER A 415 -1.07 -4.81 8.45
C SER A 415 -1.69 -4.93 9.84
N ILE A 416 -2.01 -3.79 10.48
CA ILE A 416 -2.69 -3.77 11.78
C ILE A 416 -4.08 -4.40 11.65
N ALA A 417 -4.87 -3.98 10.66
CA ALA A 417 -6.20 -4.54 10.41
C ALA A 417 -6.15 -6.06 10.26
N THR A 418 -5.25 -6.57 9.41
CA THR A 418 -5.12 -8.01 9.17
C THR A 418 -4.73 -8.78 10.43
N ALA A 419 -3.79 -8.26 11.22
CA ALA A 419 -3.37 -8.88 12.48
C ALA A 419 -4.47 -8.86 13.55
N VAL A 420 -5.23 -7.74 13.66
CA VAL A 420 -6.36 -7.62 14.60
C VAL A 420 -7.47 -8.60 14.23
N ILE A 421 -7.81 -8.71 12.95
CA ILE A 421 -8.84 -9.64 12.48
C ILE A 421 -8.41 -11.07 12.76
N ALA A 422 -7.14 -11.43 12.54
CA ALA A 422 -6.61 -12.73 12.89
C ALA A 422 -6.76 -13.04 14.39
N ARG A 423 -6.45 -12.06 15.23
CA ARG A 423 -6.58 -12.20 16.69
C ARG A 423 -8.03 -12.38 17.14
N THR A 424 -8.97 -11.68 16.51
CA THR A 424 -10.40 -11.72 16.86
C THR A 424 -11.14 -12.93 16.30
N GLU A 425 -10.60 -13.63 15.31
CA GLU A 425 -11.17 -14.85 14.73
C GLU A 425 -10.84 -16.13 15.55
N GLY A 426 -10.15 -16.00 16.66
CA GLY A 426 -10.14 -17.07 17.67
C GLY A 426 -9.05 -18.13 17.56
N ASN A 427 -8.02 -17.93 16.76
CA ASN A 427 -6.83 -18.79 16.83
C ASN A 427 -5.91 -18.29 17.97
N LYS A 428 -6.31 -18.53 19.21
CA LYS A 428 -5.51 -18.24 20.41
C LYS A 428 -4.24 -19.10 20.52
N HIS A 429 -4.07 -20.10 19.64
CA HIS A 429 -3.01 -21.10 19.77
C HIS A 429 -1.89 -21.02 18.73
N ASP A 430 -1.96 -20.13 17.73
CA ASP A 430 -1.02 -20.15 16.61
C ASP A 430 -0.04 -18.95 16.53
N LEU A 431 -0.02 -18.07 17.52
CA LEU A 431 1.07 -17.11 17.65
C LEU A 431 2.21 -17.82 18.38
N PRO A 432 3.40 -18.02 17.79
CA PRO A 432 4.53 -18.60 18.51
C PRO A 432 4.81 -17.75 19.75
N GLU A 433 4.79 -18.36 20.93
CA GLU A 433 5.43 -17.79 22.11
C GLU A 433 6.88 -17.49 21.74
N GLU A 434 7.43 -16.37 22.20
CA GLU A 434 8.85 -16.10 22.06
C GLU A 434 9.63 -17.30 22.61
N GLU A 435 10.10 -18.21 21.75
CA GLU A 435 11.27 -19.01 22.09
C GLU A 435 12.36 -17.99 22.38
N GLY A 436 12.66 -17.83 23.68
CA GLY A 436 13.75 -16.99 24.13
C GLY A 436 14.95 -17.36 23.29
N VAL A 437 15.60 -16.34 22.73
CA VAL A 437 16.93 -16.49 22.13
C VAL A 437 17.80 -17.10 23.20
N VAL A 438 17.91 -18.43 23.20
CA VAL A 438 18.95 -19.13 23.93
C VAL A 438 20.24 -18.62 23.27
N VAL A 439 20.87 -17.67 23.92
CA VAL A 439 22.25 -17.32 23.66
C VAL A 439 23.00 -18.62 23.92
N ASP A 440 23.40 -19.30 22.83
CA ASP A 440 24.34 -20.41 22.90
C ASP A 440 25.53 -19.94 23.71
N THR A 441 25.53 -20.28 24.97
CA THR A 441 26.71 -20.22 25.83
C THR A 441 27.75 -21.08 25.14
N ILE A 442 28.79 -20.43 24.64
CA ILE A 442 29.99 -21.04 24.09
C ILE A 442 30.45 -22.09 25.07
N VAL A 443 30.26 -23.36 24.76
CA VAL A 443 30.84 -24.48 25.49
C VAL A 443 32.34 -24.43 25.18
N PRO A 444 33.24 -24.26 26.18
CA PRO A 444 34.67 -24.26 25.92
C PRO A 444 35.11 -25.64 25.43
N VAL A 445 35.83 -25.64 24.30
CA VAL A 445 36.50 -26.82 23.71
C VAL A 445 37.66 -27.23 24.60
N SER A 446 37.38 -27.85 25.74
CA SER A 446 38.43 -28.39 26.64
C SER A 446 38.09 -29.74 27.28
N ARG A 447 37.17 -30.53 26.63
CA ARG A 447 36.93 -31.92 27.07
C ARG A 447 36.74 -32.87 25.89
N LEU A 448 37.71 -32.96 25.00
CA LEU A 448 37.89 -34.09 24.07
C LEU A 448 39.40 -34.45 23.95
N ALA A 449 40.02 -34.63 25.10
CA ALA A 449 41.30 -35.27 25.21
C ALA A 449 41.32 -36.04 26.52
N ASP A 450 40.63 -37.16 26.58
CA ASP A 450 40.91 -38.31 27.42
C ASP A 450 39.87 -39.37 27.14
N ASN A 451 40.24 -40.23 26.21
CA ASN A 451 40.06 -41.70 26.23
C ASN A 451 40.53 -42.28 24.88
N SER A 452 41.83 -42.64 24.91
CA SER A 452 42.57 -43.68 24.12
C SER A 452 41.83 -44.38 23.02
#